data_8e79c1f7b48f6de83d537cd5d0389fbe
#
_entry.id   8e79c1f7b48f6de83d537cd5d0389fbe
#
_cell.length_a   1.000
_cell.length_b   1.000
_cell.length_c   1.000
_cell.angle_alpha   90.00
_cell.angle_beta   90.00
_cell.angle_gamma   90.00
#
_symmetry.space_group_name_H-M   'P 1'
#
loop_
_entity.id
_entity.type
_entity.pdbx_description
1 polymer ?
#
loop_
_entity_poly.entity_id
_entity_poly.type
_entity_poly.pdbx_seq_one_letter_code
_entity_poly.pdbx_strand_id
1 'polypeptide(L)'
;MLLQYGLHIQRVRILTCKNRHCLLVTDDIGDPIAVKSGFSSRYGGEGPRRFSHVIQLLDSHGAEIEEFDVEIAIIERLDNSALTQQDLKRLDQAKPITPSRWHSYVYEADFVRGRDGTLWNEFPPVMPFAIIDNRIMDLAISFWSDPDDRLLKAYRRLEDLVRARTEIQEHGTRLFSQAFIGNSAKLTWQSIETTERIGRGNLFTAAYMAHRNPRAHRELKSYHDAQLSEFLLLNHLFRLEKEAG
;
A
#
# COMPACT_ATOMS: atom_id res chain seq x y z
N MET A 1 -1.18 -1.83 -6.62
CA MET A 1 -2.47 -1.17 -6.32
C MET A 1 -3.54 -2.17 -5.89
N LEU A 2 -4.02 -3.10 -6.72
CA LEU A 2 -5.12 -4.02 -6.36
C LEU A 2 -4.90 -4.72 -5.02
N LEU A 3 -3.78 -5.40 -4.83
CA LEU A 3 -3.42 -6.10 -3.58
C LEU A 3 -3.21 -5.17 -2.39
N GLN A 4 -2.77 -3.94 -2.62
CA GLN A 4 -2.53 -2.95 -1.57
C GLN A 4 -3.84 -2.34 -1.02
N TYR A 5 -4.92 -2.40 -1.79
CA TYR A 5 -6.26 -2.01 -1.33
C TYR A 5 -7.02 -3.13 -0.63
N GLY A 6 -6.36 -4.28 -0.39
CA GLY A 6 -7.00 -5.41 0.27
C GLY A 6 -8.02 -6.15 -0.60
N LEU A 7 -8.00 -5.93 -1.92
CA LEU A 7 -8.83 -6.70 -2.84
C LEU A 7 -8.35 -8.16 -2.85
N HIS A 8 -9.25 -9.06 -2.60
CA HIS A 8 -8.97 -10.48 -2.70
C HIS A 8 -9.04 -10.89 -4.18
N ILE A 9 -7.88 -11.26 -4.73
CA ILE A 9 -7.80 -11.77 -6.10
C ILE A 9 -8.11 -13.26 -6.05
N GLN A 10 -9.21 -13.64 -6.65
CA GLN A 10 -9.66 -15.02 -6.71
C GLN A 10 -8.96 -15.79 -7.82
N ARG A 11 -8.92 -15.22 -9.02
CA ARG A 11 -8.44 -15.90 -10.24
C ARG A 11 -7.62 -14.97 -11.11
N VAL A 12 -6.58 -15.54 -11.72
CA VAL A 12 -5.73 -14.86 -12.69
C VAL A 12 -5.62 -15.71 -13.95
N ARG A 13 -6.00 -15.16 -15.09
CA ARG A 13 -5.80 -15.76 -16.40
C ARG A 13 -4.63 -15.09 -17.08
N ILE A 14 -3.58 -15.84 -17.32
CA ILE A 14 -2.45 -15.41 -18.15
C ILE A 14 -2.84 -15.66 -19.61
N LEU A 15 -2.99 -14.60 -20.37
CA LEU A 15 -3.29 -14.68 -21.81
C LEU A 15 -1.97 -14.57 -22.57
N THR A 16 -1.58 -15.62 -23.24
CA THR A 16 -0.27 -15.76 -23.90
C THR A 16 -0.42 -15.82 -25.41
N CYS A 17 0.34 -14.99 -26.10
CA CYS A 17 0.58 -15.12 -27.55
C CYS A 17 2.08 -15.07 -27.82
N LYS A 18 2.67 -16.22 -28.17
CA LYS A 18 4.13 -16.38 -28.32
C LYS A 18 4.87 -16.02 -27.02
N ASN A 19 5.58 -14.88 -27.03
CA ASN A 19 6.37 -14.39 -25.90
C ASN A 19 5.72 -13.19 -25.19
N ARG A 20 4.51 -12.78 -25.61
CA ARG A 20 3.77 -11.68 -25.00
C ARG A 20 2.71 -12.23 -24.06
N HIS A 21 2.62 -11.62 -22.89
CA HIS A 21 1.66 -11.98 -21.88
C HIS A 21 0.90 -10.76 -21.41
N CYS A 22 -0.37 -10.95 -21.12
CA CYS A 22 -1.19 -10.01 -20.37
C CYS A 22 -2.01 -10.80 -19.33
N LEU A 23 -2.59 -10.11 -18.36
CA LEU A 23 -3.34 -10.77 -17.31
C LEU A 23 -4.79 -10.29 -17.32
N LEU A 24 -5.70 -11.20 -17.10
CA LEU A 24 -7.08 -10.91 -16.76
C LEU A 24 -7.30 -11.41 -15.33
N VAL A 25 -7.40 -10.46 -14.40
CA VAL A 25 -7.52 -10.71 -12.97
C VAL A 25 -8.98 -10.60 -12.58
N THR A 26 -9.48 -11.54 -11.80
CA THR A 26 -10.86 -11.51 -11.29
C THR A 26 -10.79 -11.42 -9.76
N ASP A 27 -11.50 -10.45 -9.20
CA ASP A 27 -11.63 -10.28 -7.76
C ASP A 27 -12.77 -11.15 -7.19
N ASP A 28 -13.02 -11.03 -5.89
CA ASP A 28 -14.09 -11.75 -5.18
C ASP A 28 -15.51 -11.26 -5.54
N ILE A 29 -15.63 -10.11 -6.19
CA ILE A 29 -16.90 -9.58 -6.71
C ILE A 29 -17.19 -10.19 -8.09
N GLY A 30 -16.16 -10.73 -8.77
CA GLY A 30 -16.28 -11.37 -10.07
C GLY A 30 -16.01 -10.43 -11.26
N ASP A 31 -15.63 -9.18 -11.02
CA ASP A 31 -15.33 -8.22 -12.08
C ASP A 31 -13.94 -8.48 -12.70
N PRO A 32 -13.83 -8.58 -14.03
CA PRO A 32 -12.55 -8.80 -14.70
C PRO A 32 -11.76 -7.50 -14.82
N ILE A 33 -10.55 -7.50 -14.32
CA ILE A 33 -9.59 -6.39 -14.39
C ILE A 33 -8.49 -6.74 -15.39
N ALA A 34 -8.38 -5.97 -16.46
CA ALA A 34 -7.36 -6.19 -17.48
C ALA A 34 -6.04 -5.52 -17.11
N VAL A 35 -4.96 -6.30 -17.12
CA VAL A 35 -3.58 -5.82 -16.98
C VAL A 35 -2.91 -5.93 -18.35
N LYS A 36 -2.57 -4.79 -18.93
CA LYS A 36 -2.04 -4.66 -20.29
C LYS A 36 -0.76 -5.47 -20.50
N SER A 37 -0.51 -5.81 -21.77
CA SER A 37 0.71 -6.50 -22.14
C SER A 37 1.93 -5.59 -21.90
N GLY A 38 2.82 -6.05 -21.13
CA GLY A 38 4.12 -5.44 -20.82
C GLY A 38 5.05 -6.52 -20.34
N PHE A 39 4.50 -7.73 -20.28
CA PHE A 39 5.19 -8.91 -19.83
C PHE A 39 5.64 -9.75 -21.03
N SER A 40 6.79 -10.35 -20.87
CA SER A 40 7.38 -11.22 -21.90
C SER A 40 8.11 -12.39 -21.24
N SER A 41 8.40 -13.42 -22.04
CA SER A 41 9.13 -14.60 -21.57
C SER A 41 10.15 -15.09 -22.58
N ARG A 42 10.95 -16.10 -22.21
CA ARG A 42 11.90 -16.82 -23.07
C ARG A 42 13.07 -16.01 -23.60
N TYR A 43 13.52 -15.01 -22.87
CA TYR A 43 14.79 -14.33 -23.09
C TYR A 43 15.30 -13.74 -21.76
N GLY A 44 16.60 -13.43 -21.67
CA GLY A 44 17.17 -12.76 -20.49
C GLY A 44 16.88 -11.26 -20.56
N GLY A 45 16.27 -10.70 -19.51
CA GLY A 45 16.02 -9.27 -19.43
C GLY A 45 14.95 -8.88 -18.43
N GLU A 46 14.64 -7.59 -18.37
CA GLU A 46 13.69 -7.00 -17.41
C GLU A 46 12.24 -7.50 -17.59
N GLY A 47 11.80 -7.72 -18.83
CA GLY A 47 10.43 -8.16 -19.10
C GLY A 47 10.09 -9.51 -18.46
N PRO A 48 10.86 -10.58 -18.70
CA PRO A 48 10.66 -11.87 -18.05
C PRO A 48 10.81 -11.81 -16.54
N ARG A 49 11.76 -11.03 -16.04
CA ARG A 49 11.97 -10.87 -14.60
C ARG A 49 10.76 -10.22 -13.91
N ARG A 50 10.23 -9.13 -14.45
CA ARG A 50 9.04 -8.47 -13.94
C ARG A 50 7.79 -9.36 -14.04
N PHE A 51 7.68 -10.14 -15.10
CA PHE A 51 6.59 -11.11 -15.25
C PHE A 51 6.63 -12.17 -14.17
N SER A 52 7.80 -12.76 -13.92
CA SER A 52 8.01 -13.71 -12.84
C SER A 52 7.63 -13.13 -11.48
N HIS A 53 8.03 -11.88 -11.19
CA HIS A 53 7.69 -11.20 -9.94
C HIS A 53 6.17 -11.06 -9.74
N VAL A 54 5.47 -10.67 -10.79
CA VAL A 54 4.01 -10.52 -10.73
C VAL A 54 3.32 -11.88 -10.50
N ILE A 55 3.76 -12.93 -11.20
CA ILE A 55 3.20 -14.28 -11.00
C ILE A 55 3.39 -14.73 -9.55
N GLN A 56 4.58 -14.59 -8.99
CA GLN A 56 4.85 -14.98 -7.61
C GLN A 56 4.06 -14.17 -6.59
N LEU A 57 3.90 -12.87 -6.84
CA LEU A 57 3.06 -12.04 -6.02
C LEU A 57 1.62 -12.57 -5.97
N LEU A 58 1.07 -12.92 -7.12
CA LEU A 58 -0.28 -13.46 -7.26
C LEU A 58 -0.41 -14.85 -6.61
N ASP A 59 0.57 -15.70 -6.81
CA ASP A 59 0.65 -17.03 -6.18
C ASP A 59 0.75 -16.93 -4.65
N SER A 60 1.58 -16.02 -4.14
CA SER A 60 1.72 -15.78 -2.69
C SER A 60 0.46 -15.24 -2.02
N HIS A 61 -0.44 -14.62 -2.80
CA HIS A 61 -1.78 -14.20 -2.35
C HIS A 61 -2.84 -15.29 -2.50
N GLY A 62 -2.47 -16.49 -2.93
CA GLY A 62 -3.38 -17.62 -3.08
C GLY A 62 -4.34 -17.51 -4.27
N ALA A 63 -4.02 -16.67 -5.25
CA ALA A 63 -4.82 -16.57 -6.47
C ALA A 63 -4.73 -17.84 -7.32
N GLU A 64 -5.86 -18.29 -7.87
CA GLU A 64 -5.87 -19.38 -8.83
C GLU A 64 -5.29 -18.90 -10.16
N ILE A 65 -4.13 -19.45 -10.57
CA ILE A 65 -3.42 -19.01 -11.78
C ILE A 65 -3.60 -20.03 -12.90
N GLU A 66 -4.19 -19.60 -14.00
CA GLU A 66 -4.35 -20.39 -15.23
C GLU A 66 -3.72 -19.66 -16.42
N GLU A 67 -3.26 -20.42 -17.42
CA GLU A 67 -2.69 -19.86 -18.63
C GLU A 67 -3.45 -20.33 -19.87
N PHE A 68 -3.67 -19.42 -20.81
CA PHE A 68 -4.38 -19.67 -22.06
C PHE A 68 -3.56 -19.17 -23.25
N ASP A 69 -3.39 -20.00 -24.28
CA ASP A 69 -2.91 -19.53 -25.58
C ASP A 69 -4.04 -18.79 -26.29
N VAL A 70 -3.78 -17.57 -26.70
CA VAL A 70 -4.75 -16.70 -27.37
C VAL A 70 -4.20 -16.15 -28.68
N GLU A 71 -5.08 -15.73 -29.56
CA GLU A 71 -4.71 -14.98 -30.75
C GLU A 71 -4.23 -13.57 -30.39
N ILE A 72 -3.30 -13.03 -31.18
CA ILE A 72 -2.77 -11.68 -30.97
C ILE A 72 -3.87 -10.62 -30.88
N ALA A 73 -4.96 -10.78 -31.65
CA ALA A 73 -6.10 -9.88 -31.64
C ALA A 73 -6.80 -9.75 -30.26
N ILE A 74 -6.74 -10.80 -29.42
CA ILE A 74 -7.26 -10.73 -28.04
C ILE A 74 -6.35 -9.83 -27.18
N ILE A 75 -5.03 -10.00 -27.29
CA ILE A 75 -4.05 -9.17 -26.58
C ILE A 75 -4.20 -7.69 -27.01
N GLU A 76 -4.30 -7.42 -28.30
CA GLU A 76 -4.48 -6.06 -28.81
C GLU A 76 -5.77 -5.41 -28.33
N ARG A 77 -6.90 -6.15 -28.28
CA ARG A 77 -8.13 -5.63 -27.70
C ARG A 77 -8.02 -5.38 -26.21
N LEU A 78 -7.35 -6.25 -25.46
CA LEU A 78 -7.08 -6.04 -24.04
C LEU A 78 -6.24 -4.78 -23.82
N ASP A 79 -5.17 -4.59 -24.59
CA ASP A 79 -4.28 -3.43 -24.51
C ASP A 79 -5.03 -2.11 -24.82
N ASN A 80 -6.01 -2.17 -25.72
CA ASN A 80 -6.84 -1.03 -26.07
C ASN A 80 -8.07 -0.87 -25.15
N SER A 81 -8.20 -1.67 -24.09
CA SER A 81 -9.39 -1.70 -23.22
C SER A 81 -10.70 -1.94 -23.99
N ALA A 82 -10.63 -2.79 -25.00
CA ALA A 82 -11.71 -3.08 -25.96
C ALA A 82 -12.13 -4.57 -25.98
N LEU A 83 -11.85 -5.31 -24.87
CA LEU A 83 -12.38 -6.67 -24.73
C LEU A 83 -13.90 -6.64 -24.75
N THR A 84 -14.48 -7.55 -25.53
CA THR A 84 -15.93 -7.69 -25.64
C THR A 84 -16.46 -8.79 -24.73
N GLN A 85 -17.75 -8.76 -24.44
CA GLN A 85 -18.44 -9.85 -23.73
C GLN A 85 -18.29 -11.21 -24.44
N GLN A 86 -18.15 -11.19 -25.77
CA GLN A 86 -17.90 -12.39 -26.54
C GLN A 86 -16.50 -12.95 -26.33
N ASP A 87 -15.50 -12.07 -26.18
CA ASP A 87 -14.13 -12.48 -25.83
C ASP A 87 -14.08 -13.12 -24.45
N LEU A 88 -14.75 -12.51 -23.46
CA LEU A 88 -14.83 -13.07 -22.11
C LEU A 88 -15.51 -14.44 -22.11
N LYS A 89 -16.64 -14.59 -22.81
CA LYS A 89 -17.33 -15.89 -22.95
C LYS A 89 -16.45 -16.95 -23.61
N ARG A 90 -15.65 -16.58 -24.63
CA ARG A 90 -14.70 -17.49 -25.27
C ARG A 90 -13.59 -17.93 -24.31
N LEU A 91 -13.07 -17.02 -23.51
CA LEU A 91 -12.08 -17.33 -22.48
C LEU A 91 -12.66 -18.22 -21.38
N ASP A 92 -13.91 -18.03 -21.00
CA ASP A 92 -14.60 -18.89 -20.02
C ASP A 92 -14.81 -20.32 -20.54
N GLN A 93 -14.96 -20.50 -21.84
CA GLN A 93 -15.11 -21.81 -22.49
C GLN A 93 -13.77 -22.44 -22.90
N ALA A 94 -12.69 -21.67 -22.89
CA ALA A 94 -11.38 -22.16 -23.24
C ALA A 94 -10.83 -23.10 -22.18
N LYS A 95 -10.01 -24.06 -22.61
CA LYS A 95 -9.30 -24.94 -21.68
C LYS A 95 -7.96 -24.32 -21.34
N PRO A 96 -7.58 -24.26 -20.07
CA PRO A 96 -6.25 -23.80 -19.69
C PRO A 96 -5.19 -24.79 -20.19
N ILE A 97 -3.99 -24.28 -20.39
CA ILE A 97 -2.84 -25.08 -20.79
C ILE A 97 -2.48 -26.06 -19.68
N THR A 98 -2.38 -27.34 -20.04
CA THR A 98 -2.04 -28.40 -19.10
C THR A 98 -0.87 -29.25 -19.70
N PRO A 99 0.24 -29.45 -18.96
CA PRO A 99 0.56 -28.92 -17.63
C PRO A 99 0.78 -27.40 -17.66
N SER A 100 0.55 -26.73 -16.53
CA SER A 100 0.71 -25.29 -16.39
C SER A 100 2.16 -24.85 -16.70
N ARG A 101 2.34 -23.90 -17.61
CA ARG A 101 3.66 -23.38 -18.00
C ARG A 101 4.14 -22.23 -17.11
N TRP A 102 3.25 -21.56 -16.41
CA TRP A 102 3.61 -20.39 -15.63
C TRP A 102 4.66 -20.66 -14.55
N HIS A 103 4.73 -21.88 -14.04
CA HIS A 103 5.80 -22.30 -13.12
C HIS A 103 7.21 -22.11 -13.73
N SER A 104 7.37 -22.38 -15.04
CA SER A 104 8.67 -22.21 -15.70
C SER A 104 9.11 -20.75 -15.76
N TYR A 105 8.18 -19.81 -15.89
CA TYR A 105 8.48 -18.37 -15.88
C TYR A 105 9.04 -17.90 -14.53
N VAL A 106 8.67 -18.56 -13.47
CA VAL A 106 9.17 -18.30 -12.11
C VAL A 106 10.57 -18.85 -11.95
N TYR A 107 10.83 -20.08 -12.42
CA TYR A 107 12.14 -20.71 -12.31
C TYR A 107 13.22 -20.07 -13.20
N GLU A 108 12.84 -19.56 -14.36
CA GLU A 108 13.79 -18.93 -15.31
C GLU A 108 14.36 -17.59 -14.78
N ALA A 109 13.76 -17.00 -13.76
CA ALA A 109 14.10 -15.66 -13.29
C ALA A 109 15.07 -15.60 -12.09
N ASP A 110 15.74 -16.71 -11.76
CA ASP A 110 16.74 -16.78 -10.65
C ASP A 110 16.17 -16.28 -9.28
N PHE A 111 15.21 -17.02 -8.74
CA PHE A 111 14.30 -16.54 -7.72
C PHE A 111 14.58 -17.09 -6.31
N VAL A 112 15.53 -16.50 -5.62
CA VAL A 112 15.76 -16.74 -4.18
C VAL A 112 15.16 -15.62 -3.29
N ARG A 113 14.67 -14.53 -3.86
CA ARG A 113 14.41 -13.28 -3.14
C ARG A 113 12.97 -13.03 -2.64
N GLY A 114 12.00 -13.82 -3.03
CA GLY A 114 10.58 -13.56 -2.68
C GLY A 114 10.17 -13.88 -1.24
N ARG A 115 10.96 -14.70 -0.52
CA ARG A 115 10.64 -15.10 0.86
C ARG A 115 11.14 -14.13 1.94
N ASP A 116 12.06 -13.27 1.61
CA ASP A 116 12.69 -12.30 2.52
C ASP A 116 12.08 -10.89 2.46
N GLY A 117 10.99 -10.72 1.72
CA GLY A 117 10.32 -9.42 1.56
C GLY A 117 10.94 -8.50 0.51
N THR A 118 12.04 -8.89 -0.16
CA THR A 118 12.71 -8.03 -1.16
C THR A 118 11.84 -7.77 -2.39
N LEU A 119 10.90 -8.68 -2.70
CA LEU A 119 9.92 -8.47 -3.77
C LEU A 119 9.12 -7.17 -3.57
N TRP A 120 8.71 -6.90 -2.35
CA TRP A 120 7.90 -5.73 -2.02
C TRP A 120 8.67 -4.41 -2.19
N ASN A 121 9.99 -4.44 -2.07
CA ASN A 121 10.85 -3.27 -2.26
C ASN A 121 10.90 -2.79 -3.73
N GLU A 122 10.46 -3.62 -4.68
CA GLU A 122 10.37 -3.25 -6.08
C GLU A 122 9.08 -2.46 -6.41
N PHE A 123 8.12 -2.42 -5.50
CA PHE A 123 6.87 -1.68 -5.67
C PHE A 123 6.90 -0.38 -4.86
N PRO A 124 6.55 0.76 -5.47
CA PRO A 124 6.42 1.98 -4.71
C PRO A 124 5.33 1.83 -3.63
N PRO A 125 5.55 2.34 -2.42
CA PRO A 125 4.55 2.27 -1.38
C PRO A 125 3.29 3.03 -1.79
N VAL A 126 2.11 2.46 -1.47
CA VAL A 126 0.81 3.05 -1.79
C VAL A 126 0.13 3.52 -0.51
N MET A 127 -0.46 4.71 -0.58
CA MET A 127 -1.23 5.28 0.52
C MET A 127 -2.47 4.44 0.81
N PRO A 128 -2.63 3.88 2.01
CA PRO A 128 -3.79 3.06 2.37
C PRO A 128 -4.99 3.94 2.80
N PHE A 129 -5.64 4.61 1.85
CA PHE A 129 -6.70 5.59 2.10
C PHE A 129 -7.82 5.09 3.01
N ALA A 130 -8.14 3.79 2.97
CA ALA A 130 -9.23 3.22 3.78
C ALA A 130 -9.03 3.35 5.30
N ILE A 131 -7.79 3.52 5.77
CA ILE A 131 -7.49 3.63 7.20
C ILE A 131 -7.07 5.04 7.62
N ILE A 132 -7.04 6.00 6.70
CA ILE A 132 -6.61 7.37 6.98
C ILE A 132 -7.72 8.14 7.72
N ASP A 133 -7.34 8.84 8.77
CA ASP A 133 -8.25 9.73 9.49
C ASP A 133 -8.70 10.88 8.59
N ASN A 134 -10.01 11.15 8.57
CA ASN A 134 -10.61 12.17 7.69
C ASN A 134 -10.01 13.56 7.87
N ARG A 135 -9.47 13.86 9.05
CA ARG A 135 -8.85 15.16 9.37
C ARG A 135 -7.52 15.41 8.66
N ILE A 136 -6.91 14.36 8.09
CA ILE A 136 -5.68 14.43 7.29
C ILE A 136 -5.81 13.80 5.91
N MET A 137 -7.03 13.49 5.48
CA MET A 137 -7.27 12.86 4.18
C MET A 137 -6.79 13.73 3.01
N ASP A 138 -6.95 15.05 3.08
CA ASP A 138 -6.46 16.00 2.09
C ASP A 138 -4.93 15.95 1.94
N LEU A 139 -4.21 15.76 3.05
CA LEU A 139 -2.76 15.60 3.04
C LEU A 139 -2.36 14.23 2.46
N ALA A 140 -3.14 13.18 2.75
CA ALA A 140 -2.91 11.85 2.19
C ALA A 140 -3.08 11.83 0.67
N ILE A 141 -4.14 12.46 0.14
CA ILE A 141 -4.42 12.51 -1.30
C ILE A 141 -3.26 13.20 -2.06
N SER A 142 -2.71 14.25 -1.49
CA SER A 142 -1.61 15.02 -2.10
C SER A 142 -0.21 14.63 -1.57
N PHE A 143 -0.09 13.52 -0.84
CA PHE A 143 1.13 13.15 -0.10
C PHE A 143 2.37 13.11 -1.00
N TRP A 144 2.29 12.41 -2.11
CA TRP A 144 3.43 12.18 -3.00
C TRP A 144 3.87 13.41 -3.81
N SER A 145 3.11 14.50 -3.80
CA SER A 145 3.54 15.75 -4.44
C SER A 145 4.64 16.47 -3.66
N ASP A 146 4.60 16.40 -2.33
CA ASP A 146 5.60 16.94 -1.42
C ASP A 146 5.44 16.28 -0.04
N PRO A 147 6.03 15.10 0.18
CA PRO A 147 5.87 14.36 1.43
C PRO A 147 6.33 15.14 2.66
N ASP A 148 7.41 15.93 2.56
CA ASP A 148 7.96 16.66 3.69
C ASP A 148 7.04 17.79 4.15
N ASP A 149 6.47 18.55 3.22
CA ASP A 149 5.47 19.57 3.55
C ASP A 149 4.20 18.93 4.15
N ARG A 150 3.74 17.80 3.60
CA ARG A 150 2.55 17.10 4.11
C ARG A 150 2.76 16.56 5.52
N LEU A 151 3.92 16.00 5.81
CA LEU A 151 4.29 15.57 7.16
C LEU A 151 4.32 16.74 8.14
N LEU A 152 5.00 17.84 7.81
CA LEU A 152 5.03 19.02 8.66
C LEU A 152 3.65 19.62 8.91
N LYS A 153 2.80 19.67 7.90
CA LYS A 153 1.40 20.12 8.04
C LYS A 153 0.59 19.20 8.93
N ALA A 154 0.77 17.88 8.83
CA ALA A 154 0.09 16.93 9.69
C ALA A 154 0.52 17.12 11.16
N TYR A 155 1.82 17.30 11.45
CA TYR A 155 2.28 17.59 12.81
C TYR A 155 1.67 18.88 13.36
N ARG A 156 1.67 19.98 12.60
CA ARG A 156 1.07 21.25 13.00
C ARG A 156 -0.43 21.09 13.28
N ARG A 157 -1.15 20.41 12.39
CA ARG A 157 -2.59 20.15 12.55
C ARG A 157 -2.88 19.34 13.83
N LEU A 158 -2.04 18.37 14.17
CA LEU A 158 -2.17 17.61 15.40
C LEU A 158 -1.94 18.50 16.66
N GLU A 159 -0.93 19.36 16.64
CA GLU A 159 -0.71 20.35 17.71
C GLU A 159 -1.92 21.27 17.87
N ASP A 160 -2.45 21.80 16.78
CA ASP A 160 -3.57 22.73 16.80
C ASP A 160 -4.84 22.05 17.36
N LEU A 161 -5.10 20.79 16.99
CA LEU A 161 -6.21 20.03 17.54
C LEU A 161 -6.10 19.80 19.04
N VAL A 162 -4.93 19.37 19.52
CA VAL A 162 -4.70 19.15 20.95
C VAL A 162 -4.79 20.47 21.71
N ARG A 163 -4.21 21.56 21.18
CA ARG A 163 -4.30 22.88 21.79
C ARG A 163 -5.73 23.38 21.89
N ALA A 164 -6.51 23.23 20.83
CA ALA A 164 -7.93 23.63 20.83
C ALA A 164 -8.77 22.86 21.85
N ARG A 165 -8.47 21.59 22.09
CA ARG A 165 -9.19 20.77 23.07
C ARG A 165 -8.76 21.00 24.52
N THR A 166 -7.50 21.37 24.74
CA THR A 166 -6.91 21.45 26.09
C THR A 166 -6.74 22.88 26.60
N GLU A 167 -6.79 23.88 25.69
CA GLU A 167 -6.46 25.29 25.97
C GLU A 167 -5.02 25.50 26.48
N ILE A 168 -4.15 24.49 26.35
CA ILE A 168 -2.74 24.58 26.74
C ILE A 168 -2.00 25.43 25.69
N GLN A 169 -1.26 26.46 26.15
CA GLN A 169 -0.55 27.40 25.26
C GLN A 169 0.89 26.94 24.89
N GLU A 170 1.26 25.72 25.25
CA GLU A 170 2.55 25.12 24.95
C GLU A 170 2.63 24.55 23.51
N HIS A 171 3.83 24.16 23.11
CA HIS A 171 4.14 23.61 21.78
C HIS A 171 4.93 22.30 21.88
N GLY A 172 4.85 21.50 20.82
CA GLY A 172 5.65 20.29 20.66
C GLY A 172 5.50 19.31 21.82
N THR A 173 6.60 18.77 22.29
CA THR A 173 6.62 17.76 23.33
C THR A 173 6.02 18.23 24.67
N ARG A 174 6.15 19.53 25.02
CA ARG A 174 5.55 20.09 26.23
C ARG A 174 4.03 20.08 26.17
N LEU A 175 3.47 20.47 25.02
CA LEU A 175 2.03 20.40 24.79
C LEU A 175 1.49 18.99 25.03
N PHE A 176 2.09 17.99 24.38
CA PHE A 176 1.61 16.61 24.49
C PHE A 176 1.85 16.01 25.88
N SER A 177 2.96 16.33 26.51
CA SER A 177 3.21 15.89 27.89
C SER A 177 2.12 16.41 28.85
N GLN A 178 1.78 17.69 28.79
CA GLN A 178 0.74 18.27 29.63
C GLN A 178 -0.67 17.79 29.24
N ALA A 179 -0.89 17.53 27.94
CA ALA A 179 -2.19 17.09 27.44
C ALA A 179 -2.53 15.66 27.86
N PHE A 180 -1.55 14.74 27.79
CA PHE A 180 -1.80 13.29 27.86
C PHE A 180 -1.12 12.57 29.03
N ILE A 181 -0.13 13.19 29.70
CA ILE A 181 0.72 12.49 30.69
C ILE A 181 0.55 13.13 32.08
N GLY A 182 0.49 12.27 33.10
CA GLY A 182 0.40 12.68 34.50
C GLY A 182 -1.03 12.84 35.04
N ASN A 183 -1.09 13.15 36.35
CA ASN A 183 -2.37 13.25 37.06
C ASN A 183 -3.23 14.47 36.67
N SER A 184 -2.60 15.47 36.04
CA SER A 184 -3.28 16.69 35.54
C SER A 184 -3.51 16.68 34.05
N ALA A 185 -3.36 15.51 33.38
CA ALA A 185 -3.60 15.39 31.95
C ALA A 185 -5.03 15.81 31.59
N LYS A 186 -5.15 16.67 30.58
CA LYS A 186 -6.45 17.20 30.12
C LYS A 186 -7.21 16.20 29.25
N LEU A 187 -6.49 15.33 28.56
CA LEU A 187 -7.02 14.30 27.68
C LEU A 187 -6.55 12.93 28.17
N THR A 188 -7.48 12.00 28.28
CA THR A 188 -7.16 10.66 28.79
C THR A 188 -8.04 9.58 28.17
N TRP A 189 -7.61 8.34 28.19
CA TRP A 189 -8.37 7.17 27.76
C TRP A 189 -8.90 6.44 29.00
N GLN A 190 -10.15 6.68 29.36
CA GLN A 190 -10.72 6.20 30.64
C GLN A 190 -10.91 4.69 30.71
N SER A 191 -11.08 4.02 29.56
CA SER A 191 -11.39 2.58 29.46
C SER A 191 -10.17 1.65 29.48
N ILE A 192 -8.95 2.18 29.62
CA ILE A 192 -7.71 1.39 29.57
C ILE A 192 -6.87 1.57 30.84
N GLU A 193 -5.94 0.65 31.07
CA GLU A 193 -5.06 0.67 32.25
C GLU A 193 -4.08 1.85 32.25
N THR A 194 -3.62 2.21 33.46
CA THR A 194 -2.74 3.38 33.65
C THR A 194 -1.43 3.27 32.86
N THR A 195 -0.83 2.08 32.81
CA THR A 195 0.39 1.83 32.02
C THR A 195 0.18 2.05 30.54
N GLU A 196 -0.95 1.60 30.01
CA GLU A 196 -1.31 1.81 28.62
C GLU A 196 -1.58 3.28 28.30
N ARG A 197 -2.29 4.01 29.20
CA ARG A 197 -2.48 5.47 29.07
C ARG A 197 -1.18 6.23 28.97
N ILE A 198 -0.23 5.92 29.86
CA ILE A 198 1.12 6.51 29.85
C ILE A 198 1.83 6.17 28.55
N GLY A 199 1.76 4.91 28.10
CA GLY A 199 2.35 4.47 26.84
C GLY A 199 1.79 5.22 25.65
N ARG A 200 0.46 5.38 25.55
CA ARG A 200 -0.19 6.17 24.48
C ARG A 200 0.23 7.64 24.52
N GLY A 201 0.27 8.27 25.69
CA GLY A 201 0.75 9.65 25.84
C GLY A 201 2.21 9.82 25.41
N ASN A 202 3.06 8.86 25.76
CA ASN A 202 4.48 8.87 25.37
C ASN A 202 4.69 8.72 23.86
N LEU A 203 3.79 8.05 23.12
CA LEU A 203 3.88 7.98 21.66
C LEU A 203 3.85 9.37 21.01
N PHE A 204 3.03 10.29 21.51
CA PHE A 204 2.97 11.66 20.98
C PHE A 204 4.30 12.39 21.17
N THR A 205 4.85 12.37 22.39
CA THR A 205 6.12 13.04 22.69
C THR A 205 7.28 12.41 21.92
N ALA A 206 7.35 11.07 21.87
CA ALA A 206 8.37 10.34 21.15
C ALA A 206 8.34 10.59 19.64
N ALA A 207 7.16 10.58 19.01
CA ALA A 207 7.01 10.87 17.59
C ALA A 207 7.52 12.29 17.24
N TYR A 208 7.20 13.27 18.08
CA TYR A 208 7.71 14.64 17.89
C TYR A 208 9.21 14.73 18.03
N MET A 209 9.80 14.09 19.04
CA MET A 209 11.25 14.08 19.25
C MET A 209 11.97 13.37 18.11
N ALA A 210 11.47 12.23 17.68
CA ALA A 210 12.14 11.38 16.70
C ALA A 210 12.03 11.90 15.26
N HIS A 211 10.90 12.50 14.90
CA HIS A 211 10.58 12.82 13.51
C HIS A 211 10.39 14.31 13.24
N ARG A 212 9.46 14.97 13.96
CA ARG A 212 9.14 16.39 13.70
C ARG A 212 10.31 17.31 13.96
N ASN A 213 11.02 17.16 15.07
CA ASN A 213 12.14 18.07 15.40
C ASN A 213 13.30 17.96 14.40
N PRO A 214 13.80 16.78 14.03
CA PRO A 214 14.81 16.68 12.99
C PRO A 214 14.38 17.30 11.66
N ARG A 215 13.13 17.07 11.25
CA ARG A 215 12.57 17.59 9.98
C ARG A 215 12.44 19.13 9.97
N ALA A 216 12.21 19.75 11.11
CA ALA A 216 12.13 21.19 11.22
C ALA A 216 13.49 21.90 11.17
N HIS A 217 14.59 21.18 11.43
CA HIS A 217 15.92 21.76 11.60
C HIS A 217 16.96 21.35 10.55
N ARG A 218 16.64 20.38 9.70
CA ARG A 218 17.55 19.91 8.64
C ARG A 218 16.78 19.24 7.49
N GLU A 219 17.31 19.31 6.29
CA GLU A 219 16.86 18.49 5.18
C GLU A 219 17.14 17.02 5.46
N LEU A 220 16.10 16.21 5.43
CA LEU A 220 16.21 14.77 5.58
C LEU A 220 16.13 14.13 4.19
N LYS A 221 17.18 13.42 3.81
CA LYS A 221 17.10 12.48 2.69
C LYS A 221 16.32 11.26 3.18
N SER A 222 15.02 11.23 2.94
CA SER A 222 14.18 10.09 3.31
C SER A 222 13.64 9.39 2.09
N TYR A 223 13.62 8.06 2.16
CA TYR A 223 13.03 7.21 1.12
C TYR A 223 11.50 7.18 1.26
N HIS A 224 10.79 6.88 0.20
CA HIS A 224 9.34 6.87 0.14
C HIS A 224 8.67 5.97 1.20
N ASP A 225 9.28 4.82 1.50
CA ASP A 225 8.84 3.89 2.53
C ASP A 225 8.91 4.50 3.94
N ALA A 226 10.02 5.18 4.25
CA ALA A 226 10.20 5.87 5.53
C ALA A 226 9.23 7.04 5.68
N GLN A 227 8.99 7.81 4.61
CA GLN A 227 8.03 8.92 4.59
C GLN A 227 6.60 8.42 4.82
N LEU A 228 6.20 7.35 4.13
CA LEU A 228 4.88 6.76 4.34
C LEU A 228 4.73 6.17 5.75
N SER A 229 5.75 5.49 6.27
CA SER A 229 5.74 4.95 7.63
C SER A 229 5.54 6.05 8.67
N GLU A 230 6.21 7.20 8.52
CA GLU A 230 6.02 8.36 9.39
C GLU A 230 4.61 8.94 9.27
N PHE A 231 4.06 9.03 8.06
CA PHE A 231 2.68 9.50 7.84
C PHE A 231 1.65 8.57 8.49
N LEU A 232 1.84 7.25 8.43
CA LEU A 232 0.98 6.27 9.08
C LEU A 232 1.09 6.31 10.60
N LEU A 233 2.28 6.59 11.14
CA LEU A 233 2.45 6.87 12.57
C LEU A 233 1.63 8.11 12.98
N LEU A 234 1.72 9.21 12.24
CA LEU A 234 0.89 10.39 12.47
C LEU A 234 -0.59 10.08 12.40
N ASN A 235 -1.02 9.34 11.38
CA ASN A 235 -2.40 8.89 11.26
C ASN A 235 -2.87 8.14 12.52
N HIS A 236 -2.03 7.28 13.07
CA HIS A 236 -2.34 6.59 14.32
C HIS A 236 -2.48 7.56 15.49
N LEU A 237 -1.62 8.58 15.60
CA LEU A 237 -1.73 9.61 16.64
C LEU A 237 -3.04 10.42 16.52
N PHE A 238 -3.48 10.77 15.31
CA PHE A 238 -4.80 11.40 15.11
C PHE A 238 -5.95 10.52 15.62
N ARG A 239 -5.90 9.22 15.40
CA ARG A 239 -6.91 8.28 15.90
C ARG A 239 -6.88 8.20 17.43
N LEU A 240 -5.71 8.09 18.04
CA LEU A 240 -5.55 8.08 19.49
C LEU A 240 -6.05 9.39 20.13
N GLU A 241 -5.74 10.53 19.51
CA GLU A 241 -6.21 11.84 19.96
C GLU A 241 -7.74 11.92 19.95
N LYS A 242 -8.39 11.40 18.92
CA LYS A 242 -9.85 11.35 18.81
C LYS A 242 -10.49 10.47 19.90
N GLU A 243 -9.83 9.38 20.29
CA GLU A 243 -10.30 8.46 21.32
C GLU A 243 -10.14 9.02 22.76
N ALA A 244 -9.24 9.98 22.96
CA ALA A 244 -9.03 10.60 24.26
C ALA A 244 -10.17 11.56 24.59
N GLY A 245 -10.70 11.44 25.82
CA GLY A 245 -11.80 12.28 26.36
C GLY A 245 -11.34 13.15 27.53
#